data_b965377e23bee46d33b9e3464f6f0edd
#
_entry.id   b965377e23bee46d33b9e3464f6f0edd
#
_cell.length_a   1.000
_cell.length_b   1.000
_cell.length_c   1.000
_cell.angle_alpha   90.00
_cell.angle_beta   90.00
_cell.angle_gamma   90.00
#
_symmetry.space_group_name_H-M   'P 1'
#
loop_
_entity.id
_entity.type
_entity.pdbx_description
1 polymer ?
#
loop_
_entity_poly.entity_id
_entity_poly.type
_entity_poly.pdbx_seq_one_letter_code
_entity_poly.pdbx_strand_id
1 'polypeptide(L)'
;GSSAFGNSCFTYSSDPGETNCAQTGVYGTLGTPAAANVPGSRLGASTWTDSKGNLWLYGGWGYDMNFLLQYFFNDLWEFNPSTKEWTWMGGSSTGDGSACFLSPDLYYQSCGEPGTYGTLGTPATGNSPGARNAANSWTDSSGNFWLFGGQGFDSNGQLSDLNDLWEFNPSTNEWTWMNGPNTVYAYYATQIGVYGTVGTSATTNLPPTRWGANSWTDSSGNFWLFGGAETGWYGNAGFSMLGDLWKYNPPTNEWTWMGGSNRNTSFPPVDGVYGTLGTPAPGNNPGDRLQASSWTDSGGNFWFFGGQFPTGYGLIDSPFANDLWEYQPSNDPLPAAAMPTFSVPEGTYTGTQTVTISDATDGATIYYTLDGSTPTTSSLVFSLNSPISIPYTETLQAIAVASGCLNSAIATATYTLPPQAATPTFSVPTGIYTSTQTVMISDATPGSTIYYTVNGLTPTISSSVYNGPITVDGSETIEAIAAASSHSNSLVASMIYSLNLPQAATPTFSVLGGTYTTPQTVTISDATPGATIYYQIGMYPIVGNPPVYSGPITVSSSETIWAIAVANNYYQSYVTGATYNINPNSPQLAMPTFSVPAGTYTGAQTVAISDAMNGAQIYYTTD
;
A
#
# COMPACT_ATOMS: atom_id res chain seq x y z
N GLY A 1 47.62 25.88 -10.34
CA GLY A 1 48.17 24.96 -9.35
C GLY A 1 49.63 24.65 -9.68
N SER A 2 50.56 24.95 -8.80
CA SER A 2 51.97 24.59 -8.99
C SER A 2 52.15 23.09 -8.69
N SER A 3 52.92 22.44 -9.55
CA SER A 3 53.36 21.03 -9.48
C SER A 3 54.32 20.69 -8.32
N ALA A 4 54.23 21.38 -7.18
CA ALA A 4 55.20 21.27 -6.08
C ALA A 4 54.67 20.55 -4.84
N PHE A 5 53.42 20.09 -4.82
CA PHE A 5 52.87 19.34 -3.71
C PHE A 5 52.74 17.87 -4.11
N GLY A 6 53.24 16.99 -3.27
CA GLY A 6 53.31 15.56 -3.55
C GLY A 6 51.96 14.99 -3.95
N ASN A 7 51.76 14.76 -5.21
CA ASN A 7 50.62 14.08 -5.74
C ASN A 7 50.73 12.60 -5.33
N SER A 8 49.90 12.15 -4.44
CA SER A 8 49.68 10.72 -4.24
C SER A 8 48.78 10.25 -5.38
N CYS A 9 49.38 9.67 -6.41
CA CYS A 9 48.66 9.15 -7.56
C CYS A 9 48.66 7.62 -7.48
N PHE A 10 47.50 7.02 -7.68
CA PHE A 10 47.32 5.58 -7.76
C PHE A 10 46.97 5.15 -9.18
N THR A 11 47.62 4.13 -9.69
CA THR A 11 47.20 3.42 -10.91
C THR A 11 46.49 2.15 -10.49
N TYR A 12 45.27 1.95 -11.00
CA TYR A 12 44.53 0.69 -10.80
C TYR A 12 45.32 -0.45 -11.47
N SER A 13 45.50 -1.59 -10.72
CA SER A 13 46.15 -2.78 -11.28
C SER A 13 45.32 -3.46 -12.38
N SER A 14 44.04 -3.09 -12.52
CA SER A 14 43.14 -3.58 -13.58
C SER A 14 43.10 -2.70 -14.82
N ASP A 15 43.58 -1.45 -14.77
CA ASP A 15 43.71 -0.55 -15.90
C ASP A 15 44.94 0.36 -15.75
N PRO A 16 46.09 -0.06 -16.31
CA PRO A 16 47.37 0.68 -16.14
C PRO A 16 47.43 2.04 -16.81
N GLY A 17 46.36 2.49 -17.47
CA GLY A 17 46.26 3.77 -18.18
C GLY A 17 45.62 4.89 -17.39
N GLU A 18 44.88 4.62 -16.33
CA GLU A 18 44.25 5.67 -15.51
C GLU A 18 45.03 5.90 -14.20
N THR A 19 45.56 7.12 -14.08
CA THR A 19 46.20 7.58 -12.84
C THR A 19 45.28 8.58 -12.16
N ASN A 20 44.63 8.17 -11.08
CA ASN A 20 43.82 9.04 -10.23
C ASN A 20 44.69 9.67 -9.15
N CYS A 21 44.71 10.99 -9.06
CA CYS A 21 45.52 11.76 -8.12
C CYS A 21 44.63 12.56 -7.17
N ALA A 22 44.70 12.28 -5.89
CA ALA A 22 44.04 13.05 -4.84
C ALA A 22 45.07 14.00 -4.19
N GLN A 23 44.74 15.27 -4.04
CA GLN A 23 45.54 16.24 -3.30
C GLN A 23 44.87 16.56 -1.98
N THR A 24 45.56 16.39 -0.87
CA THR A 24 45.12 16.81 0.45
C THR A 24 45.12 18.34 0.56
N GLY A 25 44.14 18.91 1.30
CA GLY A 25 44.07 20.33 1.57
C GLY A 25 45.22 20.79 2.47
N VAL A 26 45.63 22.04 2.31
CA VAL A 26 46.55 22.74 3.22
C VAL A 26 45.80 23.90 3.85
N TYR A 27 45.44 23.78 5.13
CA TYR A 27 44.51 24.68 5.78
C TYR A 27 45.12 25.94 6.40
N GLY A 28 46.36 25.88 6.86
CA GLY A 28 46.98 27.02 7.53
C GLY A 28 46.29 27.43 8.82
N THR A 29 46.27 28.72 9.12
CA THR A 29 45.58 29.29 10.29
C THR A 29 44.20 29.79 9.90
N LEU A 30 43.16 29.44 10.67
CA LEU A 30 41.78 29.86 10.43
C LEU A 30 41.67 31.38 10.28
N GLY A 31 40.99 31.85 9.24
CA GLY A 31 40.79 33.25 8.94
C GLY A 31 42.04 33.98 8.43
N THR A 32 43.13 33.26 8.15
CA THR A 32 44.40 33.86 7.69
C THR A 32 44.71 33.45 6.25
N PRO A 33 44.72 34.39 5.27
CA PRO A 33 45.10 34.07 3.91
C PRO A 33 46.59 33.71 3.83
N ALA A 34 46.90 32.72 2.99
CA ALA A 34 48.29 32.40 2.71
C ALA A 34 48.45 31.72 1.36
N ALA A 35 49.58 31.99 0.69
CA ALA A 35 49.89 31.44 -0.64
C ALA A 35 50.00 29.90 -0.64
N ALA A 36 50.23 29.28 0.54
CA ALA A 36 50.30 27.84 0.71
C ALA A 36 48.93 27.19 0.95
N ASN A 37 47.93 27.96 1.35
CA ASN A 37 46.62 27.45 1.61
C ASN A 37 45.95 26.92 0.33
N VAL A 38 45.35 25.77 0.38
CA VAL A 38 44.62 25.21 -0.76
C VAL A 38 43.59 24.21 -0.26
N PRO A 39 42.32 24.28 -0.74
CA PRO A 39 41.33 23.24 -0.50
C PRO A 39 41.79 21.90 -1.09
N GLY A 40 41.46 20.79 -0.42
CA GLY A 40 41.70 19.46 -0.98
C GLY A 40 40.89 19.17 -2.25
N SER A 41 41.30 18.16 -2.99
CA SER A 41 40.59 17.69 -4.19
C SER A 41 39.16 17.26 -3.84
N ARG A 42 38.18 17.83 -4.55
CA ARG A 42 36.75 17.61 -4.24
C ARG A 42 35.86 17.76 -5.45
N LEU A 43 34.68 17.12 -5.37
CA LEU A 43 33.57 17.24 -6.31
C LEU A 43 32.32 17.76 -5.59
N GLY A 44 31.44 18.44 -6.32
CA GLY A 44 30.12 18.82 -5.83
C GLY A 44 30.13 19.83 -4.67
N ALA A 45 31.18 20.65 -4.54
CA ALA A 45 31.19 21.75 -3.60
C ALA A 45 30.24 22.88 -4.04
N SER A 46 29.58 23.51 -3.06
CA SER A 46 28.78 24.71 -3.31
C SER A 46 29.68 25.95 -3.38
N THR A 47 29.34 26.90 -4.26
CA THR A 47 30.18 28.08 -4.52
C THR A 47 29.37 29.36 -4.57
N TRP A 48 30.03 30.48 -4.16
CA TRP A 48 29.46 31.84 -4.20
C TRP A 48 30.51 32.84 -4.60
N THR A 49 30.04 34.02 -4.96
CA THR A 49 30.90 35.21 -5.17
C THR A 49 30.37 36.32 -4.26
N ASP A 50 31.24 36.90 -3.43
CA ASP A 50 30.85 38.01 -2.59
C ASP A 50 30.83 39.35 -3.33
N SER A 51 30.35 40.41 -2.67
CA SER A 51 30.28 41.76 -3.26
C SER A 51 31.65 42.40 -3.55
N LYS A 52 32.74 41.83 -3.03
CA LYS A 52 34.11 42.25 -3.28
C LYS A 52 34.76 41.48 -4.45
N GLY A 53 34.05 40.48 -4.98
CA GLY A 53 34.52 39.57 -6.02
C GLY A 53 35.39 38.42 -5.53
N ASN A 54 35.43 38.14 -4.21
CA ASN A 54 36.06 36.93 -3.68
C ASN A 54 35.17 35.72 -3.99
N LEU A 55 35.81 34.60 -4.28
CA LEU A 55 35.12 33.34 -4.53
C LEU A 55 35.08 32.51 -3.25
N TRP A 56 33.91 31.96 -2.93
CA TRP A 56 33.70 31.13 -1.75
C TRP A 56 33.35 29.71 -2.16
N LEU A 57 33.76 28.75 -1.33
CA LEU A 57 33.57 27.34 -1.56
C LEU A 57 33.23 26.64 -0.23
N TYR A 58 32.19 25.80 -0.24
CA TYR A 58 31.78 25.02 0.93
C TYR A 58 31.60 23.55 0.55
N GLY A 59 32.15 22.65 1.36
CA GLY A 59 31.84 21.24 1.32
C GLY A 59 32.37 20.52 0.08
N GLY A 60 31.58 19.60 -0.45
CA GLY A 60 31.97 18.68 -1.50
C GLY A 60 32.35 17.31 -0.92
N TRP A 61 32.70 16.37 -1.77
CA TRP A 61 33.20 15.06 -1.38
C TRP A 61 34.46 14.67 -2.16
N GLY A 62 35.28 13.83 -1.57
CA GLY A 62 36.51 13.31 -2.19
C GLY A 62 36.86 11.95 -1.64
N TYR A 63 37.92 11.36 -2.17
CA TYR A 63 38.44 10.07 -1.69
C TYR A 63 39.71 10.27 -0.86
N ASP A 64 39.97 9.32 0.04
CA ASP A 64 41.31 9.16 0.62
C ASP A 64 42.32 8.67 -0.42
N MET A 65 43.59 8.67 -0.03
CA MET A 65 44.67 8.24 -0.91
C MET A 65 44.60 6.78 -1.36
N ASN A 66 43.80 5.96 -0.66
CA ASN A 66 43.64 4.53 -0.95
C ASN A 66 42.33 4.22 -1.66
N PHE A 67 41.46 5.23 -1.93
CA PHE A 67 40.11 5.11 -2.49
C PHE A 67 39.17 4.19 -1.70
N LEU A 68 39.48 3.91 -0.43
CA LEU A 68 38.68 3.07 0.45
C LEU A 68 37.69 3.88 1.29
N LEU A 69 37.97 5.15 1.50
CA LEU A 69 37.13 6.05 2.27
C LEU A 69 36.69 7.23 1.40
N GLN A 70 35.39 7.51 1.46
CA GLN A 70 34.80 8.73 0.91
C GLN A 70 34.67 9.76 2.03
N TYR A 71 35.18 10.95 1.81
CA TYR A 71 35.09 12.05 2.76
C TYR A 71 34.14 13.11 2.24
N PHE A 72 33.16 13.43 3.04
CA PHE A 72 32.34 14.62 2.85
C PHE A 72 32.95 15.75 3.65
N PHE A 73 33.04 16.92 3.05
CA PHE A 73 33.65 18.09 3.66
C PHE A 73 32.55 19.05 4.20
N ASN A 74 32.87 19.76 5.27
CA ASN A 74 32.11 20.90 5.79
C ASN A 74 32.96 22.15 5.93
N ASP A 75 34.13 22.15 5.32
CA ASP A 75 35.05 23.29 5.33
C ASP A 75 34.56 24.41 4.41
N LEU A 76 34.75 25.64 4.89
CA LEU A 76 34.44 26.87 4.17
C LEU A 76 35.72 27.59 3.81
N TRP A 77 35.83 27.98 2.58
CA TRP A 77 37.01 28.65 2.02
C TRP A 77 36.63 29.92 1.27
N GLU A 78 37.47 30.96 1.41
CA GLU A 78 37.48 32.17 0.61
C GLU A 78 38.70 32.21 -0.27
N PHE A 79 38.55 32.51 -1.57
CA PHE A 79 39.63 32.79 -2.50
C PHE A 79 39.59 34.23 -2.92
N ASN A 80 40.67 34.94 -2.70
CA ASN A 80 40.83 36.32 -3.16
C ASN A 80 41.53 36.32 -4.54
N PRO A 81 40.85 36.69 -5.66
CA PRO A 81 41.45 36.69 -6.99
C PRO A 81 42.59 37.69 -7.16
N SER A 82 42.61 38.78 -6.35
CA SER A 82 43.65 39.81 -6.45
C SER A 82 44.97 39.35 -5.83
N THR A 83 44.94 38.72 -4.68
CA THR A 83 46.14 38.16 -4.01
C THR A 83 46.47 36.76 -4.48
N LYS A 84 45.47 36.05 -5.04
CA LYS A 84 45.51 34.63 -5.43
C LYS A 84 45.73 33.69 -4.24
N GLU A 85 45.21 34.07 -3.08
CA GLU A 85 45.34 33.31 -1.84
C GLU A 85 44.01 32.75 -1.40
N TRP A 86 44.07 31.55 -0.82
CA TRP A 86 42.97 30.94 -0.15
C TRP A 86 43.02 31.23 1.35
N THR A 87 41.86 31.41 1.95
CA THR A 87 41.66 31.52 3.38
C THR A 87 40.69 30.43 3.83
N TRP A 88 41.10 29.62 4.80
CA TRP A 88 40.16 28.70 5.47
C TRP A 88 39.32 29.48 6.47
N MET A 89 38.00 29.55 6.24
CA MET A 89 37.09 30.41 6.99
C MET A 89 36.30 29.66 8.06
N GLY A 90 36.16 28.31 8.00
CA GLY A 90 35.40 27.52 8.93
C GLY A 90 35.33 26.02 8.58
N GLY A 91 34.66 25.27 9.40
CA GLY A 91 34.52 23.81 9.27
C GLY A 91 35.77 23.02 9.68
N SER A 92 35.75 21.71 9.48
CA SER A 92 36.85 20.82 9.86
C SER A 92 38.06 20.98 8.93
N SER A 93 39.24 21.00 9.50
CA SER A 93 40.52 20.99 8.75
C SER A 93 41.03 19.56 8.51
N THR A 94 40.38 18.55 9.09
CA THR A 94 40.69 17.15 8.88
C THR A 94 39.57 16.51 8.10
N GLY A 95 39.90 15.73 7.06
CA GLY A 95 38.90 14.98 6.31
C GLY A 95 38.35 13.75 7.06
N ASP A 96 38.82 13.56 8.32
CA ASP A 96 38.59 12.30 9.05
C ASP A 96 37.19 12.20 9.67
N GLY A 97 36.32 13.16 9.50
CA GLY A 97 34.93 13.22 9.95
C GLY A 97 34.60 12.44 11.24
N SER A 98 33.91 13.04 12.18
CA SER A 98 33.54 12.38 13.46
C SER A 98 32.45 11.32 13.30
N ALA A 99 31.76 11.31 12.17
CA ALA A 99 30.75 10.31 11.82
C ALA A 99 31.14 9.55 10.56
N CYS A 100 31.01 8.22 10.60
CA CYS A 100 31.26 7.37 9.45
C CYS A 100 30.11 6.40 9.24
N PHE A 101 29.64 6.30 8.00
CA PHE A 101 28.60 5.39 7.58
C PHE A 101 29.18 4.28 6.71
N LEU A 102 28.95 3.02 7.05
CA LEU A 102 29.26 1.86 6.23
C LEU A 102 28.01 1.43 5.48
N SER A 103 27.99 1.65 4.17
CA SER A 103 26.89 1.17 3.34
C SER A 103 26.86 -0.34 3.30
N PRO A 104 25.69 -0.99 3.51
CA PRO A 104 25.58 -2.44 3.40
C PRO A 104 25.94 -2.99 2.02
N ASP A 105 25.79 -2.19 0.98
CA ASP A 105 25.93 -2.59 -0.43
C ASP A 105 27.20 -2.04 -1.10
N LEU A 106 27.94 -1.18 -0.43
CA LEU A 106 29.14 -0.55 -0.97
C LEU A 106 30.37 -0.95 -0.17
N TYR A 107 31.44 -1.29 -0.88
CA TYR A 107 32.77 -1.55 -0.33
C TYR A 107 33.46 -0.31 0.26
N TYR A 108 32.72 0.82 0.39
CA TYR A 108 33.26 2.11 0.82
C TYR A 108 32.61 2.56 2.12
N GLN A 109 33.45 3.12 2.99
CA GLN A 109 32.99 3.86 4.14
C GLN A 109 32.93 5.34 3.81
N SER A 110 31.79 5.98 4.07
CA SER A 110 31.60 7.43 3.88
C SER A 110 31.72 8.11 5.23
N CYS A 111 32.64 9.08 5.35
CA CYS A 111 32.87 9.81 6.60
C CYS A 111 32.65 11.33 6.40
N GLY A 112 32.20 12.04 7.45
CA GLY A 112 31.99 13.47 7.45
C GLY A 112 31.67 14.01 8.84
N GLU A 113 31.64 15.32 8.99
CA GLU A 113 31.25 15.98 10.23
C GLU A 113 29.73 16.18 10.29
N PRO A 114 29.07 15.83 11.41
CA PRO A 114 27.68 16.16 11.66
C PRO A 114 27.42 17.67 11.66
N GLY A 115 26.21 18.08 11.31
CA GLY A 115 25.81 19.48 11.43
C GLY A 115 25.57 19.92 12.88
N THR A 116 25.90 21.17 13.19
CA THR A 116 25.56 21.82 14.44
C THR A 116 24.50 22.89 14.19
N TYR A 117 23.25 22.60 14.53
CA TYR A 117 22.10 23.40 14.07
C TYR A 117 21.73 24.58 14.97
N GLY A 118 22.00 24.53 16.25
CA GLY A 118 21.61 25.58 17.18
C GLY A 118 20.09 25.81 17.25
N THR A 119 19.68 27.07 17.37
CA THR A 119 18.27 27.47 17.39
C THR A 119 17.86 27.96 16.00
N LEU A 120 16.72 27.45 15.49
CA LEU A 120 16.19 27.84 14.18
C LEU A 120 16.06 29.38 14.08
N GLY A 121 16.55 29.94 12.97
CA GLY A 121 16.53 31.37 12.70
C GLY A 121 17.50 32.20 13.54
N THR A 122 18.41 31.57 14.30
CA THR A 122 19.35 32.29 15.18
C THR A 122 20.79 32.05 14.70
N PRO A 123 21.52 33.11 14.24
CA PRO A 123 22.93 32.97 13.88
C PRO A 123 23.79 32.69 15.10
N ALA A 124 24.82 31.88 14.96
CA ALA A 124 25.82 31.66 16.01
C ALA A 124 27.14 31.13 15.42
N THR A 125 28.25 31.49 16.04
CA THR A 125 29.61 31.06 15.64
C THR A 125 29.82 29.55 15.77
N GLY A 126 28.98 28.84 16.52
CA GLY A 126 29.01 27.39 16.66
C GLY A 126 28.13 26.64 15.65
N ASN A 127 27.26 27.33 14.94
CA ASN A 127 26.41 26.71 13.93
C ASN A 127 27.23 26.32 12.70
N SER A 128 26.94 25.17 12.12
CA SER A 128 27.56 24.72 10.88
C SER A 128 26.67 23.69 10.19
N PRO A 129 26.42 23.79 8.90
CA PRO A 129 25.83 22.68 8.17
C PRO A 129 26.70 21.43 8.28
N GLY A 130 26.10 20.27 8.24
CA GLY A 130 26.85 19.02 8.16
C GLY A 130 27.62 18.88 6.85
N ALA A 131 28.66 18.07 6.87
CA ALA A 131 29.46 17.76 5.70
C ALA A 131 28.57 17.24 4.57
N ARG A 132 28.67 17.87 3.38
CA ARG A 132 27.76 17.60 2.26
C ARG A 132 28.33 17.92 0.91
N ASN A 133 27.75 17.30 -0.12
CA ASN A 133 28.04 17.60 -1.52
C ASN A 133 26.75 17.89 -2.30
N ALA A 134 26.91 18.48 -3.47
CA ALA A 134 25.85 18.76 -4.44
C ALA A 134 24.62 19.48 -3.85
N ALA A 135 24.82 20.29 -2.82
CA ALA A 135 23.81 21.20 -2.29
C ALA A 135 23.59 22.38 -3.23
N ASN A 136 22.35 22.87 -3.27
CA ASN A 136 22.01 24.08 -4.03
C ASN A 136 22.43 25.34 -3.26
N SER A 137 22.85 26.38 -4.03
CA SER A 137 23.38 27.60 -3.44
C SER A 137 22.86 28.86 -4.13
N TRP A 138 22.66 29.92 -3.33
CA TRP A 138 22.24 31.26 -3.80
C TRP A 138 22.96 32.34 -3.01
N THR A 139 22.92 33.56 -3.55
CA THR A 139 23.31 34.78 -2.83
C THR A 139 22.09 35.70 -2.77
N ASP A 140 21.76 36.22 -1.59
CA ASP A 140 20.68 37.18 -1.45
C ASP A 140 21.13 38.61 -1.78
N SER A 141 20.20 39.54 -1.81
CA SER A 141 20.46 40.96 -2.09
C SER A 141 21.31 41.66 -1.01
N SER A 142 21.45 41.08 0.17
CA SER A 142 22.31 41.57 1.26
C SER A 142 23.72 40.99 1.19
N GLY A 143 23.97 40.06 0.28
CA GLY A 143 25.25 39.38 0.10
C GLY A 143 25.46 38.19 1.03
N ASN A 144 24.42 37.69 1.72
CA ASN A 144 24.49 36.45 2.45
C ASN A 144 24.44 35.26 1.49
N PHE A 145 25.09 34.18 1.85
CA PHE A 145 25.11 32.92 1.08
C PHE A 145 24.10 31.94 1.64
N TRP A 146 23.39 31.30 0.74
CA TRP A 146 22.36 30.35 1.09
C TRP A 146 22.70 28.96 0.56
N LEU A 147 22.35 27.92 1.36
CA LEU A 147 22.65 26.52 1.06
C LEU A 147 21.43 25.67 1.35
N PHE A 148 21.01 24.82 0.42
CA PHE A 148 19.87 23.92 0.58
C PHE A 148 20.21 22.50 0.18
N GLY A 149 19.89 21.55 1.07
CA GLY A 149 19.92 20.14 0.77
C GLY A 149 21.31 19.58 0.52
N GLY A 150 21.42 18.78 -0.52
CA GLY A 150 22.62 17.99 -0.84
C GLY A 150 22.60 16.62 -0.21
N GLN A 151 23.58 15.79 -0.54
CA GLN A 151 23.83 14.53 0.15
C GLN A 151 24.88 14.75 1.23
N GLY A 152 24.61 14.37 2.46
CA GLY A 152 25.51 14.66 3.58
C GLY A 152 25.02 14.17 4.92
N PHE A 153 25.68 14.69 5.99
CA PHE A 153 25.46 14.28 7.37
C PHE A 153 24.54 15.25 8.11
N ASP A 154 23.54 14.69 8.78
CA ASP A 154 22.63 15.42 9.66
C ASP A 154 23.25 15.75 11.04
N SER A 155 22.46 16.28 11.98
CA SER A 155 22.93 16.59 13.34
C SER A 155 23.31 15.36 14.17
N ASN A 156 22.82 14.18 13.81
CA ASN A 156 23.12 12.92 14.50
C ASN A 156 24.27 12.14 13.83
N GLY A 157 24.87 12.69 12.77
CA GLY A 157 25.89 11.98 11.99
C GLY A 157 25.32 10.89 11.08
N GLN A 158 24.04 11.00 10.72
CA GLN A 158 23.42 10.10 9.76
C GLN A 158 23.63 10.63 8.35
N LEU A 159 24.22 9.82 7.47
CA LEU A 159 24.37 10.14 6.05
C LEU A 159 23.04 9.90 5.32
N SER A 160 22.54 10.91 4.61
CA SER A 160 21.36 10.83 3.74
C SER A 160 21.28 12.03 2.81
N ASP A 161 20.23 12.10 1.99
CA ASP A 161 19.86 13.33 1.30
C ASP A 161 19.19 14.28 2.29
N LEU A 162 19.46 15.57 2.11
CA LEU A 162 19.07 16.62 3.04
C LEU A 162 18.04 17.56 2.37
N ASN A 163 17.28 18.29 3.21
CA ASN A 163 16.40 19.40 2.79
C ASN A 163 16.37 20.53 3.83
N ASP A 164 17.42 20.63 4.60
CA ASP A 164 17.68 21.76 5.46
C ASP A 164 18.16 22.99 4.68
N LEU A 165 17.78 24.17 5.14
CA LEU A 165 18.13 25.45 4.54
C LEU A 165 18.97 26.26 5.53
N TRP A 166 20.09 26.78 5.03
CA TRP A 166 21.06 27.53 5.80
C TRP A 166 21.36 28.89 5.15
N GLU A 167 21.57 29.89 5.96
CA GLU A 167 22.10 31.19 5.60
C GLU A 167 23.48 31.38 6.24
N PHE A 168 24.45 31.83 5.47
CA PHE A 168 25.77 32.25 5.94
C PHE A 168 25.96 33.74 5.73
N ASN A 169 26.31 34.46 6.80
CA ASN A 169 26.65 35.85 6.72
C ASN A 169 28.20 36.03 6.65
N PRO A 170 28.74 36.39 5.47
CA PRO A 170 30.20 36.52 5.35
C PRO A 170 30.80 37.69 6.15
N SER A 171 29.98 38.64 6.62
CA SER A 171 30.45 39.75 7.44
C SER A 171 30.67 39.37 8.91
N THR A 172 29.83 38.45 9.45
CA THR A 172 29.95 37.95 10.82
C THR A 172 30.65 36.59 10.91
N ASN A 173 30.79 35.91 9.78
CA ASN A 173 31.29 34.53 9.65
C ASN A 173 30.43 33.54 10.45
N GLU A 174 29.10 33.69 10.39
CA GLU A 174 28.13 32.86 11.14
C GLU A 174 27.13 32.20 10.22
N TRP A 175 26.79 30.96 10.53
CA TRP A 175 25.71 30.20 9.92
C TRP A 175 24.42 30.33 10.72
N THR A 176 23.31 30.38 10.02
CA THR A 176 21.95 30.32 10.58
C THR A 176 21.18 29.17 9.94
N TRP A 177 20.65 28.27 10.75
CA TRP A 177 19.70 27.28 10.26
C TRP A 177 18.33 27.94 10.09
N MET A 178 17.86 28.04 8.84
CA MET A 178 16.68 28.83 8.48
C MET A 178 15.41 28.01 8.35
N ASN A 179 15.50 26.78 7.85
CA ASN A 179 14.33 25.94 7.57
C ASN A 179 14.74 24.47 7.42
N GLY A 180 13.73 23.58 7.37
CA GLY A 180 13.93 22.15 7.21
C GLY A 180 14.31 21.43 8.52
N PRO A 181 14.33 20.11 8.51
CA PRO A 181 14.69 19.29 9.68
C PRO A 181 16.20 19.28 9.91
N ASN A 182 16.61 19.11 11.17
CA ASN A 182 18.00 18.92 11.56
C ASN A 182 18.42 17.45 11.62
N THR A 183 17.49 16.53 11.44
CA THR A 183 17.72 15.08 11.41
C THR A 183 17.02 14.47 10.21
N VAL A 184 17.60 13.45 9.64
CA VAL A 184 17.03 12.66 8.55
C VAL A 184 16.71 11.25 9.02
N TYR A 185 15.79 10.58 8.33
CA TYR A 185 15.59 9.15 8.52
C TYR A 185 16.81 8.38 7.99
N ALA A 186 16.97 7.12 8.47
CA ALA A 186 18.10 6.27 8.08
C ALA A 186 18.30 6.22 6.55
N TYR A 187 19.55 6.05 6.14
CA TYR A 187 19.98 5.87 4.75
C TYR A 187 18.99 5.00 3.96
N TYR A 188 18.48 5.49 2.82
CA TYR A 188 17.35 4.97 2.02
C TYR A 188 15.92 5.37 2.48
N ALA A 189 15.74 6.20 3.48
CA ALA A 189 14.43 6.74 3.79
C ALA A 189 14.33 8.18 3.25
N THR A 190 13.56 8.38 2.20
CA THR A 190 13.28 9.73 1.65
C THR A 190 12.48 10.53 2.66
N GLN A 191 12.89 11.76 2.90
CA GLN A 191 12.10 12.70 3.68
C GLN A 191 11.09 13.36 2.75
N ILE A 192 9.83 13.02 2.95
CA ILE A 192 8.72 13.47 2.12
C ILE A 192 8.60 14.99 2.21
N GLY A 193 8.62 15.67 1.05
CA GLY A 193 8.33 17.09 0.98
C GLY A 193 6.89 17.43 1.37
N VAL A 194 6.66 18.65 1.78
CA VAL A 194 5.31 19.19 2.03
C VAL A 194 4.98 20.19 0.94
N TYR A 195 4.19 19.77 -0.05
CA TYR A 195 3.95 20.55 -1.26
C TYR A 195 2.91 21.67 -1.07
N GLY A 196 1.93 21.50 -0.24
CA GLY A 196 0.83 22.46 -0.10
C GLY A 196 0.02 22.62 -1.39
N THR A 197 -0.52 23.82 -1.58
CA THR A 197 -1.26 24.18 -2.80
C THR A 197 -0.31 24.88 -3.79
N VAL A 198 -0.35 24.48 -5.06
CA VAL A 198 0.47 25.10 -6.12
C VAL A 198 0.30 26.63 -6.11
N GLY A 199 1.40 27.34 -6.18
CA GLY A 199 1.45 28.79 -6.20
C GLY A 199 1.14 29.48 -4.85
N THR A 200 0.89 28.71 -3.79
CA THR A 200 0.60 29.24 -2.45
C THR A 200 1.78 29.05 -1.53
N SER A 201 2.34 30.15 -0.99
CA SER A 201 3.41 30.10 0.01
C SER A 201 2.86 29.68 1.37
N ALA A 202 3.65 28.93 2.13
CA ALA A 202 3.36 28.63 3.52
C ALA A 202 4.65 28.27 4.28
N THR A 203 4.69 28.57 5.57
CA THR A 203 5.79 28.19 6.47
C THR A 203 5.93 26.67 6.66
N THR A 204 4.88 25.91 6.34
CA THR A 204 4.87 24.45 6.39
C THR A 204 5.32 23.79 5.09
N ASN A 205 5.36 24.53 3.98
CA ASN A 205 5.83 23.99 2.71
C ASN A 205 7.33 23.73 2.78
N LEU A 206 7.74 22.59 2.24
CA LEU A 206 9.15 22.18 2.24
C LEU A 206 9.41 21.28 1.03
N PRO A 207 10.38 21.58 0.18
CA PRO A 207 10.81 20.66 -0.85
C PRO A 207 11.28 19.33 -0.24
N PRO A 208 11.06 18.18 -0.90
CA PRO A 208 11.66 16.91 -0.46
C PRO A 208 13.19 16.98 -0.45
N THR A 209 13.80 16.04 0.25
CA THR A 209 15.25 15.85 0.25
C THR A 209 15.79 15.74 -1.18
N ARG A 210 16.90 16.40 -1.47
CA ARG A 210 17.46 16.39 -2.83
C ARG A 210 18.91 16.82 -2.92
N TRP A 211 19.56 16.38 -3.97
CA TRP A 211 20.89 16.83 -4.40
C TRP A 211 20.91 17.11 -5.91
N GLY A 212 21.81 17.98 -6.34
CA GLY A 212 22.06 18.22 -7.76
C GLY A 212 20.90 18.86 -8.53
N ALA A 213 20.02 19.61 -7.87
CA ALA A 213 18.96 20.37 -8.52
C ALA A 213 19.54 21.61 -9.25
N ASN A 214 18.77 22.16 -10.17
CA ASN A 214 19.07 23.45 -10.77
C ASN A 214 18.54 24.60 -9.91
N SER A 215 19.26 25.69 -9.85
CA SER A 215 18.91 26.83 -9.00
C SER A 215 19.13 28.18 -9.67
N TRP A 216 18.25 29.16 -9.39
CA TRP A 216 18.27 30.52 -9.91
C TRP A 216 17.83 31.52 -8.84
N THR A 217 18.11 32.80 -9.07
CA THR A 217 17.56 33.92 -8.30
C THR A 217 16.79 34.83 -9.25
N ASP A 218 15.53 35.16 -8.91
CA ASP A 218 14.75 36.11 -9.71
C ASP A 218 15.08 37.58 -9.37
N SER A 219 14.57 38.52 -10.17
CA SER A 219 14.80 39.96 -10.00
C SER A 219 14.22 40.52 -8.68
N SER A 220 13.35 39.79 -8.03
CA SER A 220 12.77 40.14 -6.72
C SER A 220 13.58 39.56 -5.55
N GLY A 221 14.62 38.79 -5.81
CA GLY A 221 15.47 38.14 -4.82
C GLY A 221 14.93 36.82 -4.28
N ASN A 222 13.89 36.24 -4.89
CA ASN A 222 13.45 34.90 -4.53
C ASN A 222 14.39 33.84 -5.13
N PHE A 223 14.56 32.74 -4.40
CA PHE A 223 15.36 31.61 -4.87
C PHE A 223 14.47 30.58 -5.54
N TRP A 224 14.94 30.04 -6.63
CA TRP A 224 14.23 29.05 -7.41
C TRP A 224 15.02 27.75 -7.48
N LEU A 225 14.31 26.63 -7.46
CA LEU A 225 14.86 25.28 -7.41
C LEU A 225 14.06 24.38 -8.34
N PHE A 226 14.72 23.64 -9.22
CA PHE A 226 14.07 22.69 -10.12
C PHE A 226 14.80 21.35 -10.14
N GLY A 227 14.04 20.26 -9.99
CA GLY A 227 14.53 18.91 -10.18
C GLY A 227 15.51 18.45 -9.09
N GLY A 228 16.55 17.74 -9.49
CA GLY A 228 17.49 17.06 -8.61
C GLY A 228 17.16 15.59 -8.46
N ALA A 229 17.81 14.93 -7.53
CA ALA A 229 17.58 13.53 -7.21
C ALA A 229 17.51 13.29 -5.71
N GLU A 230 16.79 12.24 -5.33
CA GLU A 230 16.79 11.68 -3.99
C GLU A 230 17.19 10.21 -4.03
N THR A 231 17.89 9.73 -3.01
CA THR A 231 18.34 8.35 -2.91
C THR A 231 17.15 7.46 -2.54
N GLY A 232 16.67 6.64 -3.47
CA GLY A 232 15.44 5.85 -3.33
C GLY A 232 15.62 4.49 -2.64
N TRP A 233 14.53 3.99 -2.08
CA TRP A 233 14.41 2.78 -1.24
C TRP A 233 14.16 1.50 -2.03
N TYR A 234 14.89 1.20 -3.08
CA TYR A 234 14.80 -0.11 -3.71
C TYR A 234 16.19 -0.73 -3.81
N GLY A 235 16.44 -1.75 -3.00
CA GLY A 235 17.62 -2.58 -2.82
C GLY A 235 18.53 -2.92 -4.02
N ASN A 236 18.58 -2.07 -5.01
CA ASN A 236 19.52 -2.01 -6.11
C ASN A 236 19.83 -0.52 -6.32
N ALA A 237 20.87 -0.01 -5.67
CA ALA A 237 21.64 1.23 -6.00
C ALA A 237 20.94 2.28 -6.92
N GLY A 238 19.66 2.60 -6.71
CA GLY A 238 18.87 3.51 -7.52
C GLY A 238 18.50 4.79 -6.77
N PHE A 239 18.41 5.90 -7.47
CA PHE A 239 17.82 7.13 -6.99
C PHE A 239 16.62 7.54 -7.86
N SER A 240 15.75 8.34 -7.29
CA SER A 240 14.62 8.94 -7.99
C SER A 240 14.97 10.35 -8.41
N MET A 241 14.69 10.71 -9.64
CA MET A 241 14.82 12.09 -10.10
C MET A 241 13.53 12.84 -9.83
N LEU A 242 13.66 14.15 -9.68
CA LEU A 242 12.58 15.08 -9.38
C LEU A 242 12.37 16.02 -10.58
N GLY A 243 11.12 16.46 -10.76
CA GLY A 243 10.72 17.40 -11.81
C GLY A 243 9.81 18.48 -11.27
N ASP A 244 9.92 18.79 -9.98
CA ASP A 244 9.17 19.83 -9.30
C ASP A 244 9.91 21.16 -9.32
N LEU A 245 9.14 22.26 -9.41
CA LEU A 245 9.64 23.63 -9.38
C LEU A 245 9.19 24.31 -8.09
N TRP A 246 10.15 24.89 -7.38
CA TRP A 246 9.94 25.59 -6.12
C TRP A 246 10.48 27.01 -6.13
N LYS A 247 9.80 27.88 -5.40
CA LYS A 247 10.25 29.24 -5.12
C LYS A 247 10.35 29.44 -3.61
N TYR A 248 11.46 29.96 -3.14
CA TYR A 248 11.66 30.38 -1.75
C TYR A 248 11.74 31.89 -1.64
N ASN A 249 11.03 32.47 -0.71
CA ASN A 249 11.05 33.89 -0.41
C ASN A 249 11.85 34.13 0.89
N PRO A 250 13.10 34.64 0.83
CA PRO A 250 13.93 34.84 2.00
C PRO A 250 13.32 35.76 3.06
N PRO A 251 12.68 36.91 2.72
CA PRO A 251 12.02 37.77 3.69
C PRO A 251 10.92 37.12 4.52
N THR A 252 10.16 36.19 3.96
CA THR A 252 9.04 35.50 4.67
C THR A 252 9.44 34.14 5.21
N ASN A 253 10.59 33.61 4.81
CA ASN A 253 11.05 32.25 5.12
C ASN A 253 10.03 31.18 4.68
N GLU A 254 9.45 31.33 3.49
CA GLU A 254 8.40 30.46 2.98
C GLU A 254 8.77 29.87 1.63
N TRP A 255 8.48 28.58 1.47
CA TRP A 255 8.51 27.87 0.20
C TRP A 255 7.16 27.92 -0.50
N THR A 256 7.18 28.00 -1.82
CA THR A 256 6.02 27.86 -2.69
C THR A 256 6.31 26.80 -3.72
N TRP A 257 5.47 25.77 -3.81
CA TRP A 257 5.50 24.85 -4.92
C TRP A 257 4.88 25.52 -6.14
N MET A 258 5.67 25.68 -7.21
CA MET A 258 5.27 26.41 -8.41
C MET A 258 4.76 25.50 -9.52
N GLY A 259 4.95 24.19 -9.42
CA GLY A 259 4.50 23.22 -10.40
C GLY A 259 5.42 22.02 -10.52
N GLY A 260 5.20 21.20 -11.54
CA GLY A 260 5.89 19.94 -11.72
C GLY A 260 5.28 18.80 -10.90
N SER A 261 5.94 17.66 -10.86
CA SER A 261 5.44 16.46 -10.17
C SER A 261 5.51 16.64 -8.65
N ASN A 262 4.41 16.36 -7.94
CA ASN A 262 4.37 16.28 -6.47
C ASN A 262 4.56 14.85 -5.93
N ARG A 263 5.15 13.98 -6.73
CA ARG A 263 5.32 12.57 -6.35
C ARG A 263 6.45 12.42 -5.35
N ASN A 264 6.09 12.06 -4.13
CA ASN A 264 7.02 11.71 -3.05
C ASN A 264 7.62 10.29 -3.19
N THR A 265 7.28 9.56 -4.24
CA THR A 265 7.82 8.23 -4.54
C THR A 265 7.70 8.03 -6.05
N SER A 266 8.75 8.29 -6.76
CA SER A 266 8.72 8.32 -8.21
C SER A 266 8.99 6.97 -8.85
N PHE A 267 7.94 6.22 -9.07
CA PHE A 267 7.96 5.27 -10.15
C PHE A 267 6.56 5.19 -10.77
N PRO A 268 6.37 5.33 -12.07
CA PRO A 268 7.37 5.60 -13.12
C PRO A 268 7.84 7.07 -13.13
N PRO A 269 9.06 7.36 -13.71
CA PRO A 269 9.55 8.73 -13.93
C PRO A 269 8.57 9.55 -14.75
N VAL A 270 8.63 10.88 -14.59
CA VAL A 270 7.80 11.80 -15.37
C VAL A 270 8.57 12.24 -16.61
N ASP A 271 8.11 11.79 -17.77
CA ASP A 271 8.65 12.23 -19.06
C ASP A 271 8.36 13.71 -19.33
N GLY A 272 9.24 14.35 -20.11
CA GLY A 272 9.03 15.72 -20.55
C GLY A 272 7.85 15.87 -21.50
N VAL A 273 7.12 16.99 -21.37
CA VAL A 273 6.05 17.41 -22.29
C VAL A 273 6.55 18.62 -23.08
N TYR A 274 6.89 18.41 -24.34
CA TYR A 274 7.65 19.39 -25.13
C TYR A 274 6.79 20.47 -25.80
N GLY A 275 5.54 20.26 -26.05
CA GLY A 275 4.70 21.25 -26.73
C GLY A 275 5.24 21.69 -28.11
N THR A 276 5.05 22.97 -28.46
CA THR A 276 5.57 23.55 -29.70
C THR A 276 6.87 24.34 -29.43
N LEU A 277 7.91 24.04 -30.19
CA LEU A 277 9.23 24.71 -30.04
C LEU A 277 9.10 26.22 -30.03
N GLY A 278 9.72 26.88 -29.05
CA GLY A 278 9.71 28.31 -28.86
C GLY A 278 8.36 28.92 -28.47
N THR A 279 7.38 28.11 -28.11
CA THR A 279 6.05 28.57 -27.69
C THR A 279 5.82 28.18 -26.22
N PRO A 280 5.81 29.15 -25.29
CA PRO A 280 5.51 28.85 -23.91
C PRO A 280 4.06 28.39 -23.76
N ALA A 281 3.83 27.35 -22.96
CA ALA A 281 2.50 26.86 -22.63
C ALA A 281 2.50 26.26 -21.21
N PRO A 282 1.39 26.39 -20.47
CA PRO A 282 1.31 25.90 -19.09
C PRO A 282 1.54 24.38 -18.94
N GLY A 283 1.27 23.60 -20.00
CA GLY A 283 1.47 22.16 -20.03
C GLY A 283 2.89 21.72 -20.36
N ASN A 284 3.75 22.62 -20.81
CA ASN A 284 5.13 22.28 -21.13
C ASN A 284 5.89 21.94 -19.85
N ASN A 285 6.60 20.81 -19.85
CA ASN A 285 7.34 20.33 -18.69
C ASN A 285 8.62 19.63 -19.16
N PRO A 286 9.78 20.00 -18.60
CA PRO A 286 11.04 19.34 -18.94
C PRO A 286 11.10 17.86 -18.51
N GLY A 287 10.23 17.42 -17.59
CA GLY A 287 10.34 16.13 -16.94
C GLY A 287 11.37 16.11 -15.81
N ASP A 288 11.52 14.95 -15.19
CA ASP A 288 12.46 14.74 -14.09
C ASP A 288 13.91 14.93 -14.58
N ARG A 289 14.71 15.73 -13.84
CA ARG A 289 16.06 16.13 -14.27
C ARG A 289 17.05 16.22 -13.13
N LEU A 290 18.31 15.85 -13.44
CA LEU A 290 19.42 15.92 -12.52
C LEU A 290 20.62 16.62 -13.19
N GLN A 291 21.23 17.61 -12.51
CA GLN A 291 22.49 18.23 -12.87
C GLN A 291 22.55 18.83 -14.31
N ALA A 292 21.47 19.49 -14.74
CA ALA A 292 21.55 20.28 -15.97
C ALA A 292 22.43 21.54 -15.79
N SER A 293 22.99 22.07 -16.86
CA SER A 293 23.62 23.37 -16.83
C SER A 293 22.58 24.47 -16.84
N SER A 294 22.62 25.42 -15.90
CA SER A 294 21.61 26.46 -15.76
C SER A 294 22.17 27.87 -15.66
N TRP A 295 21.40 28.85 -16.15
CA TRP A 295 21.75 30.29 -16.09
C TRP A 295 20.49 31.17 -16.15
N THR A 296 20.64 32.45 -15.82
CA THR A 296 19.61 33.49 -15.99
C THR A 296 20.02 34.42 -17.11
N ASP A 297 19.11 34.76 -18.02
CA ASP A 297 19.37 35.75 -19.06
C ASP A 297 19.18 37.19 -18.57
N SER A 298 19.47 38.15 -19.43
CA SER A 298 19.31 39.57 -19.11
C SER A 298 17.86 40.02 -18.96
N GLY A 299 16.90 39.21 -19.40
CA GLY A 299 15.46 39.42 -19.22
C GLY A 299 14.94 38.84 -17.88
N GLY A 300 15.79 38.14 -17.14
CA GLY A 300 15.42 37.46 -15.90
C GLY A 300 14.78 36.09 -16.12
N ASN A 301 14.81 35.57 -17.35
CA ASN A 301 14.31 34.21 -17.62
C ASN A 301 15.34 33.17 -17.16
N PHE A 302 14.86 32.05 -16.70
CA PHE A 302 15.66 30.90 -16.27
C PHE A 302 15.86 29.94 -17.42
N TRP A 303 17.09 29.59 -17.68
CA TRP A 303 17.45 28.65 -18.71
C TRP A 303 18.17 27.46 -18.13
N PHE A 304 17.95 26.29 -18.71
CA PHE A 304 18.81 25.14 -18.47
C PHE A 304 18.94 24.26 -19.73
N PHE A 305 20.05 23.57 -19.81
CA PHE A 305 20.39 22.70 -20.92
C PHE A 305 20.78 21.32 -20.40
N GLY A 306 20.20 20.29 -20.99
CA GLY A 306 20.57 18.91 -20.77
C GLY A 306 20.22 18.37 -19.40
N GLY A 307 21.16 17.75 -18.74
CA GLY A 307 20.98 16.99 -17.50
C GLY A 307 20.71 15.52 -17.75
N GLN A 308 20.81 14.70 -16.71
CA GLN A 308 20.38 13.31 -16.76
C GLN A 308 18.85 13.23 -16.61
N PHE A 309 18.22 12.29 -17.32
CA PHE A 309 16.81 11.98 -17.15
C PHE A 309 16.61 10.47 -16.96
N PRO A 310 15.56 10.05 -16.24
CA PRO A 310 15.36 8.64 -15.89
C PRO A 310 14.84 7.82 -17.08
N THR A 311 15.40 6.62 -17.31
CA THR A 311 14.93 5.66 -18.33
C THR A 311 14.50 4.31 -17.76
N GLY A 312 14.16 4.23 -16.48
CA GLY A 312 13.83 2.97 -15.82
C GLY A 312 14.64 2.75 -14.55
N TYR A 313 14.86 1.50 -14.15
CA TYR A 313 15.54 1.15 -12.92
C TYR A 313 17.07 1.40 -13.01
N GLY A 314 17.55 2.42 -12.28
CA GLY A 314 18.98 2.64 -12.00
C GLY A 314 19.70 3.60 -12.95
N LEU A 315 20.76 4.25 -12.43
CA LEU A 315 21.54 5.29 -13.13
C LEU A 315 22.53 4.79 -14.16
N ILE A 316 22.87 3.52 -14.15
CA ILE A 316 24.02 3.01 -14.93
C ILE A 316 23.81 3.25 -16.43
N ASP A 317 22.56 3.46 -16.87
CA ASP A 317 22.20 3.71 -18.27
C ASP A 317 21.26 4.93 -18.44
N SER A 318 21.19 5.87 -17.47
CA SER A 318 20.34 7.06 -17.62
C SER A 318 20.94 7.98 -18.68
N PRO A 319 20.24 8.24 -19.81
CA PRO A 319 20.78 9.08 -20.86
C PRO A 319 20.84 10.55 -20.45
N PHE A 320 21.70 11.29 -21.13
CA PHE A 320 21.75 12.73 -21.02
C PHE A 320 20.81 13.36 -22.04
N ALA A 321 20.05 14.34 -21.60
CA ALA A 321 19.26 15.18 -22.47
C ALA A 321 20.16 16.16 -23.24
N ASN A 322 19.69 16.62 -24.39
CA ASN A 322 20.34 17.66 -25.21
C ASN A 322 19.35 18.78 -25.58
N ASP A 323 18.29 18.91 -24.79
CA ASP A 323 17.27 19.92 -24.97
C ASP A 323 17.55 21.17 -24.14
N LEU A 324 17.04 22.29 -24.63
CA LEU A 324 17.15 23.59 -24.01
C LEU A 324 15.75 24.07 -23.60
N TRP A 325 15.65 24.47 -22.35
CA TRP A 325 14.39 24.94 -21.76
C TRP A 325 14.54 26.35 -21.22
N GLU A 326 13.50 27.15 -21.43
CA GLU A 326 13.32 28.46 -20.85
C GLU A 326 12.13 28.45 -19.90
N TYR A 327 12.32 28.98 -18.71
CA TYR A 327 11.23 29.29 -17.78
C TYR A 327 11.20 30.78 -17.55
N GLN A 328 10.02 31.38 -17.75
CA GLN A 328 9.81 32.82 -17.56
C GLN A 328 9.10 33.03 -16.22
N PRO A 329 9.82 33.45 -15.15
CA PRO A 329 9.20 33.77 -13.88
C PRO A 329 8.40 35.07 -14.03
N SER A 330 7.17 34.98 -14.49
CA SER A 330 6.28 36.13 -14.58
C SER A 330 5.84 36.59 -13.20
N ASN A 331 5.65 37.91 -13.02
CA ASN A 331 4.94 38.44 -11.85
C ASN A 331 3.43 38.17 -11.92
N ASP A 332 2.93 37.60 -12.99
CA ASP A 332 1.56 37.17 -13.13
C ASP A 332 1.35 35.84 -12.41
N PRO A 333 0.26 35.70 -11.65
CA PRO A 333 -0.09 34.42 -11.03
C PRO A 333 -0.22 33.34 -12.10
N LEU A 334 0.23 32.11 -11.78
CA LEU A 334 0.02 30.96 -12.65
C LEU A 334 -1.43 30.91 -13.13
N PRO A 335 -1.71 30.57 -14.40
CA PRO A 335 -3.09 30.38 -14.84
C PRO A 335 -3.75 29.30 -13.98
N ALA A 336 -4.97 29.53 -13.56
CA ALA A 336 -5.73 28.50 -12.86
C ALA A 336 -6.15 27.41 -13.85
N ALA A 337 -6.12 26.16 -13.41
CA ALA A 337 -6.73 25.07 -14.14
C ALA A 337 -8.23 25.39 -14.38
N ALA A 338 -8.81 24.87 -15.44
CA ALA A 338 -10.23 25.01 -15.72
C ALA A 338 -11.05 24.40 -14.59
N MET A 339 -12.22 24.97 -14.31
CA MET A 339 -13.12 24.39 -13.32
C MET A 339 -13.74 23.10 -13.87
N PRO A 340 -13.69 21.98 -13.14
CA PRO A 340 -14.31 20.73 -13.56
C PRO A 340 -15.80 20.88 -13.86
N THR A 341 -16.33 20.08 -14.77
CA THR A 341 -17.73 20.04 -15.13
C THR A 341 -18.31 18.65 -14.91
N PHE A 342 -19.56 18.58 -14.49
CA PHE A 342 -20.28 17.33 -14.20
C PHE A 342 -21.23 16.98 -15.34
N SER A 343 -21.28 15.70 -15.73
CA SER A 343 -22.15 15.19 -16.79
C SER A 343 -23.64 15.26 -16.44
N VAL A 344 -23.96 15.26 -15.15
CA VAL A 344 -25.32 15.40 -14.62
C VAL A 344 -25.38 16.71 -13.85
N PRO A 345 -26.29 17.63 -14.15
CA PRO A 345 -26.45 18.89 -13.42
C PRO A 345 -26.91 18.64 -11.98
N GLU A 346 -26.72 19.62 -11.11
CA GLU A 346 -27.31 19.58 -9.77
C GLU A 346 -28.86 19.57 -9.85
N GLY A 347 -29.50 18.94 -8.87
CA GLY A 347 -30.96 18.86 -8.87
C GLY A 347 -31.55 17.77 -7.99
N THR A 348 -32.90 17.65 -8.10
CA THR A 348 -33.65 16.59 -7.41
C THR A 348 -33.97 15.46 -8.39
N TYR A 349 -33.62 14.26 -8.02
CA TYR A 349 -33.75 13.06 -8.85
C TYR A 349 -34.57 11.99 -8.11
N THR A 350 -35.22 11.13 -8.86
CA THR A 350 -36.04 10.05 -8.30
C THR A 350 -35.26 8.73 -8.08
N GLY A 351 -34.02 8.67 -8.50
CA GLY A 351 -33.17 7.46 -8.36
C GLY A 351 -31.70 7.78 -8.53
N THR A 352 -30.86 6.79 -8.28
CA THR A 352 -29.39 6.85 -8.37
C THR A 352 -28.92 7.53 -9.66
N GLN A 353 -28.01 8.48 -9.52
CA GLN A 353 -27.37 9.15 -10.64
C GLN A 353 -25.98 8.57 -10.88
N THR A 354 -25.55 8.57 -12.14
CA THR A 354 -24.20 8.19 -12.55
C THR A 354 -23.52 9.42 -13.16
N VAL A 355 -22.50 9.94 -12.47
CA VAL A 355 -21.86 11.21 -12.81
C VAL A 355 -20.44 10.96 -13.30
N THR A 356 -20.07 11.57 -14.42
CA THR A 356 -18.68 11.70 -14.86
C THR A 356 -18.22 13.14 -14.68
N ILE A 357 -16.92 13.31 -14.45
CA ILE A 357 -16.31 14.63 -14.32
C ILE A 357 -15.37 14.83 -15.51
N SER A 358 -15.37 16.03 -16.07
CA SER A 358 -14.45 16.42 -17.14
C SER A 358 -13.82 17.77 -16.84
N ASP A 359 -12.60 17.95 -17.34
CA ASP A 359 -11.84 19.19 -17.23
C ASP A 359 -11.22 19.54 -18.58
N ALA A 360 -11.08 20.84 -18.86
CA ALA A 360 -10.53 21.34 -20.11
C ALA A 360 -9.01 21.55 -20.06
N THR A 361 -8.38 21.42 -18.89
CA THR A 361 -6.95 21.60 -18.71
C THR A 361 -6.21 20.31 -19.10
N ASP A 362 -5.30 20.42 -20.04
CA ASP A 362 -4.52 19.26 -20.52
C ASP A 362 -3.68 18.65 -19.38
N GLY A 363 -3.75 17.35 -19.22
CA GLY A 363 -3.01 16.63 -18.18
C GLY A 363 -3.52 16.85 -16.74
N ALA A 364 -4.68 17.46 -16.54
CA ALA A 364 -5.23 17.67 -15.20
C ALA A 364 -5.65 16.35 -14.53
N THR A 365 -5.31 16.22 -13.26
CA THR A 365 -5.86 15.22 -12.36
C THR A 365 -7.04 15.83 -11.61
N ILE A 366 -8.19 15.16 -11.63
CA ILE A 366 -9.40 15.63 -10.95
C ILE A 366 -9.51 14.90 -9.61
N TYR A 367 -9.58 15.69 -8.53
CA TYR A 367 -9.84 15.21 -7.17
C TYR A 367 -11.26 15.60 -6.77
N TYR A 368 -11.96 14.71 -6.04
CA TYR A 368 -13.33 14.93 -5.66
C TYR A 368 -13.68 14.41 -4.26
N THR A 369 -14.79 14.96 -3.71
CA THR A 369 -15.45 14.54 -2.47
C THR A 369 -16.96 14.40 -2.70
N LEU A 370 -17.63 13.58 -1.89
CA LEU A 370 -19.08 13.34 -1.98
C LEU A 370 -19.86 13.90 -0.79
N ASP A 371 -19.15 14.32 0.25
CA ASP A 371 -19.72 14.81 1.50
C ASP A 371 -19.82 16.34 1.58
N GLY A 372 -19.49 17.04 0.48
CA GLY A 372 -19.44 18.50 0.43
C GLY A 372 -18.23 19.13 1.11
N SER A 373 -17.25 18.32 1.55
CA SER A 373 -15.95 18.84 2.01
C SER A 373 -15.11 19.34 0.83
N THR A 374 -14.25 20.32 1.10
CA THR A 374 -13.33 20.86 0.08
C THR A 374 -12.35 19.79 -0.39
N PRO A 375 -12.33 19.46 -1.70
CA PRO A 375 -11.39 18.50 -2.24
C PRO A 375 -9.94 19.01 -2.16
N THR A 376 -9.02 18.10 -1.87
CA THR A 376 -7.58 18.33 -1.82
C THR A 376 -6.87 17.26 -2.66
N THR A 377 -5.54 17.37 -2.85
CA THR A 377 -4.74 16.35 -3.53
C THR A 377 -4.68 15.00 -2.78
N SER A 378 -5.22 14.94 -1.56
CA SER A 378 -5.40 13.70 -0.80
C SER A 378 -6.81 13.10 -0.95
N SER A 379 -7.71 13.76 -1.67
CA SER A 379 -9.08 13.31 -1.92
C SER A 379 -9.12 12.20 -2.99
N LEU A 380 -10.31 11.64 -3.24
CA LEU A 380 -10.50 10.62 -4.27
C LEU A 380 -10.13 11.16 -5.65
N VAL A 381 -9.47 10.34 -6.45
CA VAL A 381 -9.10 10.68 -7.84
C VAL A 381 -10.17 10.15 -8.79
N PHE A 382 -10.68 11.01 -9.66
CA PHE A 382 -11.63 10.61 -10.68
C PHE A 382 -10.95 9.88 -11.84
N SER A 383 -11.58 8.79 -12.28
CA SER A 383 -11.17 8.02 -13.46
C SER A 383 -12.35 7.90 -14.44
N LEU A 384 -12.12 8.18 -15.72
CA LEU A 384 -13.13 8.03 -16.78
C LEU A 384 -13.72 6.62 -16.88
N ASN A 385 -12.95 5.60 -16.52
CA ASN A 385 -13.38 4.20 -16.53
C ASN A 385 -14.21 3.82 -15.30
N SER A 386 -14.37 4.71 -14.33
CA SER A 386 -15.12 4.47 -13.09
C SER A 386 -16.01 5.68 -12.76
N PRO A 387 -17.15 5.83 -13.44
CA PRO A 387 -18.12 6.87 -13.13
C PRO A 387 -18.57 6.82 -11.67
N ILE A 388 -18.92 7.98 -11.12
CA ILE A 388 -19.36 8.13 -9.73
C ILE A 388 -20.84 7.78 -9.62
N SER A 389 -21.17 6.85 -8.74
CA SER A 389 -22.56 6.51 -8.41
C SER A 389 -23.02 7.36 -7.23
N ILE A 390 -24.13 8.06 -7.38
CA ILE A 390 -24.79 8.90 -6.36
C ILE A 390 -26.12 8.22 -6.00
N PRO A 391 -26.17 7.33 -5.02
CA PRO A 391 -27.39 6.56 -4.68
C PRO A 391 -28.31 7.27 -3.67
N TYR A 392 -27.83 8.32 -2.99
CA TYR A 392 -28.56 9.11 -2.00
C TYR A 392 -28.20 10.60 -2.11
N THR A 393 -28.81 11.45 -1.30
CA THR A 393 -28.52 12.88 -1.30
C THR A 393 -27.05 13.12 -0.91
N GLU A 394 -26.29 13.70 -1.83
CA GLU A 394 -24.86 13.99 -1.67
C GLU A 394 -24.51 15.32 -2.34
N THR A 395 -23.45 15.95 -1.87
CA THR A 395 -22.85 17.12 -2.50
C THR A 395 -21.47 16.73 -3.04
N LEU A 396 -21.40 16.62 -4.36
CA LEU A 396 -20.17 16.38 -5.09
C LEU A 396 -19.41 17.70 -5.25
N GLN A 397 -18.16 17.74 -4.79
CA GLN A 397 -17.22 18.81 -5.08
C GLN A 397 -16.00 18.25 -5.82
N ALA A 398 -15.44 19.04 -6.73
CA ALA A 398 -14.26 18.64 -7.50
C ALA A 398 -13.33 19.82 -7.77
N ILE A 399 -12.02 19.53 -7.81
CA ILE A 399 -10.97 20.43 -8.29
C ILE A 399 -10.14 19.73 -9.35
N ALA A 400 -9.64 20.50 -10.31
CA ALA A 400 -8.61 20.07 -11.26
C ALA A 400 -7.25 20.59 -10.82
N VAL A 401 -6.25 19.72 -10.88
CA VAL A 401 -4.85 20.02 -10.54
C VAL A 401 -3.97 19.61 -11.71
N ALA A 402 -3.25 20.58 -12.27
CA ALA A 402 -2.38 20.35 -13.40
C ALA A 402 -1.00 20.99 -13.16
N SER A 403 0.03 20.38 -13.71
CA SER A 403 1.38 20.93 -13.65
C SER A 403 1.42 22.32 -14.30
N GLY A 404 2.08 23.28 -13.65
CA GLY A 404 2.17 24.65 -14.16
C GLY A 404 0.91 25.50 -14.05
N CYS A 405 -0.09 25.05 -13.32
CA CYS A 405 -1.32 25.80 -13.05
C CYS A 405 -1.59 25.93 -11.54
N LEU A 406 -2.28 26.98 -11.14
CA LEU A 406 -3.00 27.00 -9.87
C LEU A 406 -4.11 25.96 -9.93
N ASN A 407 -4.51 25.43 -8.78
CA ASN A 407 -5.70 24.57 -8.71
C ASN A 407 -6.91 25.32 -9.28
N SER A 408 -7.83 24.58 -9.89
CA SER A 408 -9.08 25.18 -10.37
C SER A 408 -9.93 25.74 -9.22
N ALA A 409 -10.89 26.57 -9.57
CA ALA A 409 -12.04 26.82 -8.70
C ALA A 409 -12.77 25.49 -8.42
N ILE A 410 -13.41 25.41 -7.24
CA ILE A 410 -14.16 24.23 -6.83
C ILE A 410 -15.46 24.18 -7.64
N ALA A 411 -15.65 23.09 -8.39
CA ALA A 411 -16.94 22.75 -8.96
C ALA A 411 -17.80 22.09 -7.88
N THR A 412 -19.06 22.51 -7.74
CA THR A 412 -19.98 21.95 -6.74
C THR A 412 -21.31 21.61 -7.39
N ALA A 413 -21.86 20.43 -7.09
CA ALA A 413 -23.20 20.04 -7.47
C ALA A 413 -23.86 19.24 -6.34
N THR A 414 -25.07 19.64 -5.96
CA THR A 414 -25.86 18.91 -4.95
C THR A 414 -26.95 18.09 -5.65
N TYR A 415 -26.91 16.78 -5.39
CA TYR A 415 -27.90 15.82 -5.87
C TYR A 415 -28.81 15.46 -4.72
N THR A 416 -30.06 15.84 -4.83
CA THR A 416 -31.10 15.52 -3.84
C THR A 416 -31.84 14.27 -4.29
N LEU A 417 -31.77 13.21 -3.52
CA LEU A 417 -32.47 11.95 -3.77
C LEU A 417 -33.40 11.61 -2.62
N PRO A 418 -34.42 10.77 -2.87
CA PRO A 418 -35.23 10.25 -1.79
C PRO A 418 -34.36 9.61 -0.69
N PRO A 419 -34.78 9.73 0.57
CA PRO A 419 -34.07 9.04 1.65
C PRO A 419 -34.00 7.54 1.34
N GLN A 420 -32.94 6.89 1.73
CA GLN A 420 -32.78 5.45 1.54
C GLN A 420 -33.64 4.68 2.54
N ALA A 421 -34.30 3.62 2.10
CA ALA A 421 -34.98 2.71 3.01
C ALA A 421 -33.98 2.07 3.97
N ALA A 422 -34.42 1.78 5.18
CA ALA A 422 -33.58 1.11 6.16
C ALA A 422 -33.15 -0.27 5.65
N THR A 423 -31.95 -0.68 6.00
CA THR A 423 -31.46 -2.04 5.66
C THR A 423 -32.24 -3.08 6.47
N PRO A 424 -32.84 -4.10 5.83
CA PRO A 424 -33.56 -5.14 6.54
C PRO A 424 -32.72 -5.83 7.62
N THR A 425 -33.36 -6.25 8.69
CA THR A 425 -32.75 -6.98 9.80
C THR A 425 -33.31 -8.37 9.92
N PHE A 426 -32.49 -9.31 10.32
CA PHE A 426 -32.84 -10.72 10.46
C PHE A 426 -32.90 -11.11 11.93
N SER A 427 -33.91 -11.92 12.30
CA SER A 427 -34.10 -12.39 13.68
C SER A 427 -33.05 -13.40 14.14
N VAL A 428 -32.39 -14.06 13.19
CA VAL A 428 -31.35 -15.07 13.46
C VAL A 428 -30.06 -14.59 12.79
N PRO A 429 -28.95 -14.46 13.53
CA PRO A 429 -27.68 -14.02 12.96
C PRO A 429 -27.04 -15.08 12.05
N THR A 430 -26.04 -14.69 11.27
CA THR A 430 -25.14 -15.60 10.55
C THR A 430 -24.51 -16.60 11.53
N GLY A 431 -24.48 -17.87 11.16
CA GLY A 431 -23.87 -18.87 12.04
C GLY A 431 -23.96 -20.32 11.52
N ILE A 432 -23.39 -21.22 12.33
CA ILE A 432 -23.50 -22.67 12.14
C ILE A 432 -24.51 -23.20 13.16
N TYR A 433 -25.52 -23.88 12.67
CA TYR A 433 -26.65 -24.36 13.47
C TYR A 433 -26.78 -25.89 13.39
N THR A 434 -27.16 -26.48 14.46
CA THR A 434 -27.39 -27.95 14.59
C THR A 434 -28.86 -28.34 14.48
N SER A 435 -29.72 -27.36 14.21
CA SER A 435 -31.15 -27.56 13.96
C SER A 435 -31.65 -26.57 12.91
N THR A 436 -32.77 -26.87 12.29
CA THR A 436 -33.48 -25.94 11.40
C THR A 436 -33.75 -24.62 12.09
N GLN A 437 -33.63 -23.51 11.36
CA GLN A 437 -33.86 -22.16 11.88
C GLN A 437 -35.14 -21.57 11.27
N THR A 438 -35.81 -20.73 12.04
CA THR A 438 -36.95 -19.95 11.56
C THR A 438 -36.52 -18.48 11.56
N VAL A 439 -36.33 -17.92 10.38
CA VAL A 439 -35.79 -16.56 10.18
C VAL A 439 -36.92 -15.61 9.87
N MET A 440 -37.04 -14.55 10.65
CA MET A 440 -37.91 -13.42 10.33
C MET A 440 -37.06 -12.27 9.79
N ILE A 441 -37.58 -11.56 8.80
CA ILE A 441 -36.97 -10.35 8.26
C ILE A 441 -37.87 -9.17 8.59
N SER A 442 -37.28 -8.08 9.06
CA SER A 442 -38.01 -6.85 9.38
C SER A 442 -37.29 -5.63 8.84
N ASP A 443 -38.03 -4.57 8.56
CA ASP A 443 -37.52 -3.29 8.10
C ASP A 443 -38.17 -2.15 8.88
N ALA A 444 -37.36 -1.09 9.14
CA ALA A 444 -37.83 0.06 9.92
C ALA A 444 -38.51 1.14 9.08
N THR A 445 -38.43 1.06 7.74
CA THR A 445 -39.02 2.05 6.84
C THR A 445 -40.54 1.88 6.78
N PRO A 446 -41.33 2.89 7.14
CA PRO A 446 -42.76 2.78 7.08
C PRO A 446 -43.30 2.48 5.67
N GLY A 447 -44.12 1.43 5.56
CA GLY A 447 -44.73 1.02 4.29
C GLY A 447 -43.77 0.39 3.29
N SER A 448 -42.61 -0.08 3.74
CA SER A 448 -41.68 -0.82 2.90
C SER A 448 -42.20 -2.21 2.55
N THR A 449 -41.81 -2.67 1.37
CA THR A 449 -41.92 -4.07 0.95
C THR A 449 -40.54 -4.67 0.96
N ILE A 450 -40.37 -5.82 1.64
CA ILE A 450 -39.10 -6.53 1.68
C ILE A 450 -39.08 -7.58 0.56
N TYR A 451 -38.01 -7.54 -0.26
CA TYR A 451 -37.73 -8.53 -1.29
C TYR A 451 -36.50 -9.35 -0.89
N TYR A 452 -36.53 -10.65 -1.13
CA TYR A 452 -35.46 -11.52 -0.69
C TYR A 452 -35.13 -12.63 -1.68
N THR A 453 -33.95 -13.24 -1.48
CA THR A 453 -33.47 -14.44 -2.14
C THR A 453 -32.87 -15.39 -1.10
N VAL A 454 -32.83 -16.70 -1.40
CA VAL A 454 -32.24 -17.72 -0.51
C VAL A 454 -30.99 -18.38 -1.07
N ASN A 455 -30.53 -17.92 -2.23
CA ASN A 455 -29.41 -18.50 -2.98
C ASN A 455 -28.17 -17.60 -3.05
N GLY A 456 -28.14 -16.53 -2.26
CA GLY A 456 -27.03 -15.54 -2.24
C GLY A 456 -26.95 -14.65 -3.48
N LEU A 457 -27.98 -14.61 -4.31
CA LEU A 457 -28.07 -13.65 -5.40
C LEU A 457 -28.69 -12.35 -4.88
N THR A 458 -28.13 -11.23 -5.29
CA THR A 458 -28.62 -9.90 -4.91
C THR A 458 -30.11 -9.73 -5.26
N PRO A 459 -31.00 -9.48 -4.28
CA PRO A 459 -32.42 -9.30 -4.52
C PRO A 459 -32.71 -7.99 -5.25
N THR A 460 -33.75 -8.01 -6.06
CA THR A 460 -34.31 -6.86 -6.75
C THR A 460 -35.79 -6.73 -6.41
N ILE A 461 -36.43 -5.64 -6.84
CA ILE A 461 -37.90 -5.48 -6.70
C ILE A 461 -38.71 -6.53 -7.49
N SER A 462 -38.06 -7.37 -8.30
CA SER A 462 -38.66 -8.50 -9.00
C SER A 462 -38.43 -9.84 -8.26
N SER A 463 -37.70 -9.82 -7.14
CA SER A 463 -37.46 -11.01 -6.30
C SER A 463 -38.69 -11.35 -5.46
N SER A 464 -38.65 -12.47 -4.76
CA SER A 464 -39.76 -12.89 -3.89
C SER A 464 -40.06 -11.85 -2.82
N VAL A 465 -41.34 -11.58 -2.61
CA VAL A 465 -41.79 -10.69 -1.53
C VAL A 465 -41.83 -11.46 -0.22
N TYR A 466 -41.25 -10.89 0.82
CA TYR A 466 -41.29 -11.48 2.14
C TYR A 466 -42.67 -11.31 2.78
N ASN A 467 -43.36 -12.40 3.04
CA ASN A 467 -44.71 -12.41 3.62
C ASN A 467 -44.78 -13.15 4.98
N GLY A 468 -43.67 -13.64 5.48
CA GLY A 468 -43.65 -14.38 6.74
C GLY A 468 -42.35 -15.18 6.94
N PRO A 469 -42.23 -15.89 8.06
CA PRO A 469 -40.99 -16.57 8.44
C PRO A 469 -40.47 -17.54 7.37
N ILE A 470 -39.14 -17.54 7.17
CA ILE A 470 -38.44 -18.45 6.27
C ILE A 470 -37.87 -19.60 7.11
N THR A 471 -38.15 -20.84 6.69
CA THR A 471 -37.54 -22.01 7.30
C THR A 471 -36.23 -22.34 6.58
N VAL A 472 -35.14 -22.31 7.30
CA VAL A 472 -33.79 -22.70 6.86
C VAL A 472 -33.60 -24.15 7.28
N ASP A 473 -33.73 -25.08 6.34
CA ASP A 473 -33.58 -26.54 6.58
C ASP A 473 -32.34 -27.11 5.84
N GLY A 474 -31.57 -26.24 5.16
CA GLY A 474 -30.31 -26.52 4.52
C GLY A 474 -29.33 -25.35 4.70
N SER A 475 -28.08 -25.53 4.29
CA SER A 475 -27.12 -24.40 4.26
C SER A 475 -27.48 -23.49 3.12
N GLU A 476 -27.74 -22.22 3.41
CA GLU A 476 -28.15 -21.21 2.42
C GLU A 476 -27.71 -19.81 2.83
N THR A 477 -27.71 -18.89 1.86
CA THR A 477 -27.48 -17.46 2.07
C THR A 477 -28.76 -16.73 1.74
N ILE A 478 -29.31 -16.03 2.73
CA ILE A 478 -30.50 -15.18 2.54
C ILE A 478 -30.05 -13.75 2.39
N GLU A 479 -30.41 -13.12 1.28
CA GLU A 479 -30.23 -11.70 1.05
C GLU A 479 -31.58 -11.01 0.98
N ALA A 480 -31.64 -9.75 1.46
CA ALA A 480 -32.87 -8.96 1.46
C ALA A 480 -32.61 -7.48 1.20
N ILE A 481 -33.57 -6.84 0.52
CA ILE A 481 -33.68 -5.39 0.38
C ILE A 481 -35.10 -4.93 0.78
N ALA A 482 -35.19 -3.70 1.24
CA ALA A 482 -36.46 -3.00 1.43
C ALA A 482 -36.68 -1.95 0.36
N ALA A 483 -37.90 -1.83 -0.16
CA ALA A 483 -38.31 -0.80 -1.10
C ALA A 483 -39.60 -0.12 -0.64
N ALA A 484 -39.64 1.21 -0.69
CA ALA A 484 -40.79 2.01 -0.35
C ALA A 484 -40.99 3.12 -1.36
N SER A 485 -42.23 3.57 -1.63
CA SER A 485 -42.59 4.50 -2.71
C SER A 485 -41.93 5.88 -2.59
N SER A 486 -41.51 6.28 -1.39
CA SER A 486 -40.86 7.59 -1.13
C SER A 486 -39.37 7.46 -0.77
N HIS A 487 -38.78 6.31 -0.98
CA HIS A 487 -37.39 6.00 -0.62
C HIS A 487 -36.68 5.35 -1.80
N SER A 488 -35.38 5.55 -1.89
CA SER A 488 -34.53 4.65 -2.68
C SER A 488 -34.46 3.28 -1.97
N ASN A 489 -34.19 2.23 -2.73
CA ASN A 489 -34.04 0.89 -2.14
C ASN A 489 -32.96 0.88 -1.06
N SER A 490 -33.15 0.04 -0.06
CA SER A 490 -32.16 -0.17 1.00
C SER A 490 -30.87 -0.77 0.46
N LEU A 491 -29.82 -0.73 1.28
CA LEU A 491 -28.67 -1.63 1.11
C LEU A 491 -29.14 -3.09 1.24
N VAL A 492 -28.38 -3.99 0.63
CA VAL A 492 -28.59 -5.43 0.77
C VAL A 492 -28.18 -5.87 2.16
N ALA A 493 -29.07 -6.53 2.86
CA ALA A 493 -28.74 -7.27 4.07
C ALA A 493 -28.49 -8.73 3.69
N SER A 494 -27.40 -9.32 4.15
CA SER A 494 -27.01 -10.69 3.80
C SER A 494 -26.70 -11.50 5.06
N MET A 495 -27.28 -12.71 5.17
CA MET A 495 -27.03 -13.64 6.27
C MET A 495 -26.74 -15.03 5.74
N ILE A 496 -25.69 -15.65 6.26
CA ILE A 496 -25.23 -16.98 5.87
C ILE A 496 -25.58 -17.96 6.97
N TYR A 497 -26.36 -18.98 6.63
CA TYR A 497 -26.74 -20.07 7.53
C TYR A 497 -26.07 -21.36 7.06
N SER A 498 -25.27 -21.94 7.91
CA SER A 498 -24.65 -23.25 7.68
C SER A 498 -25.29 -24.25 8.63
N LEU A 499 -25.99 -25.26 8.10
CA LEU A 499 -26.57 -26.31 8.92
C LEU A 499 -25.59 -27.49 8.98
N ASN A 500 -25.24 -27.85 10.22
CA ASN A 500 -24.47 -29.04 10.55
C ASN A 500 -25.36 -29.97 11.39
N LEU A 501 -26.38 -30.52 10.72
CA LEU A 501 -27.32 -31.43 11.40
C LEU A 501 -26.63 -32.74 11.74
N PRO A 502 -26.94 -33.35 12.88
CA PRO A 502 -26.47 -34.69 13.16
C PRO A 502 -27.10 -35.71 12.18
N GLN A 503 -26.41 -36.79 11.91
CA GLN A 503 -26.92 -37.92 11.13
C GLN A 503 -27.89 -38.71 11.98
N ALA A 504 -29.05 -39.04 11.44
CA ALA A 504 -29.95 -40.00 12.09
C ALA A 504 -29.25 -41.35 12.26
N ALA A 505 -29.54 -42.03 13.33
CA ALA A 505 -29.00 -43.37 13.57
C ALA A 505 -29.44 -44.33 12.45
N THR A 506 -28.58 -45.28 12.11
CA THR A 506 -28.92 -46.30 11.11
C THR A 506 -29.91 -47.29 11.74
N PRO A 507 -31.07 -47.54 11.10
CA PRO A 507 -32.03 -48.50 11.61
C PRO A 507 -31.43 -49.89 11.86
N THR A 508 -31.93 -50.57 12.88
CA THR A 508 -31.51 -51.91 13.28
C THR A 508 -32.66 -52.89 13.14
N PHE A 509 -32.32 -54.12 12.79
CA PHE A 509 -33.28 -55.21 12.65
C PHE A 509 -33.22 -56.15 13.87
N SER A 510 -34.37 -56.55 14.42
CA SER A 510 -34.43 -57.45 15.56
C SER A 510 -33.93 -58.86 15.26
N VAL A 511 -34.00 -59.26 14.00
CA VAL A 511 -33.47 -60.53 13.52
C VAL A 511 -32.37 -60.18 12.50
N LEU A 512 -31.18 -60.73 12.65
CA LEU A 512 -30.06 -60.52 11.73
C LEU A 512 -30.34 -61.19 10.38
N GLY A 513 -29.75 -60.64 9.30
CA GLY A 513 -29.75 -61.31 8.01
C GLY A 513 -29.11 -62.70 8.12
N GLY A 514 -29.70 -63.70 7.48
CA GLY A 514 -29.19 -65.06 7.57
C GLY A 514 -30.09 -66.08 6.86
N THR A 515 -29.78 -67.38 7.05
CA THR A 515 -30.59 -68.52 6.54
C THR A 515 -31.37 -69.09 7.66
N TYR A 516 -32.68 -69.24 7.47
CA TYR A 516 -33.67 -69.73 8.46
C TYR A 516 -34.49 -70.86 7.87
N THR A 517 -34.90 -71.77 8.74
CA THR A 517 -35.77 -72.92 8.36
C THR A 517 -37.26 -72.61 8.55
N THR A 518 -37.58 -71.49 9.23
CA THR A 518 -38.95 -71.04 9.51
C THR A 518 -39.10 -69.57 9.16
N PRO A 519 -40.32 -69.10 8.87
CA PRO A 519 -40.59 -67.67 8.72
C PRO A 519 -40.09 -66.86 9.91
N GLN A 520 -39.55 -65.68 9.66
CA GLN A 520 -39.06 -64.79 10.70
C GLN A 520 -39.97 -63.58 10.85
N THR A 521 -40.12 -63.10 12.08
CA THR A 521 -40.84 -61.87 12.40
C THR A 521 -39.80 -60.81 12.75
N VAL A 522 -39.64 -59.85 11.88
CA VAL A 522 -38.60 -58.81 11.97
C VAL A 522 -39.22 -57.49 12.40
N THR A 523 -38.69 -56.90 13.45
CA THR A 523 -38.97 -55.49 13.79
C THR A 523 -37.80 -54.62 13.42
N ILE A 524 -38.11 -53.37 13.04
CA ILE A 524 -37.10 -52.35 12.72
C ILE A 524 -37.18 -51.27 13.79
N SER A 525 -36.05 -50.87 14.32
CA SER A 525 -35.95 -49.82 15.31
C SER A 525 -34.86 -48.81 14.97
N ASP A 526 -35.04 -47.60 15.43
CA ASP A 526 -34.08 -46.52 15.27
C ASP A 526 -33.88 -45.80 16.61
N ALA A 527 -32.64 -45.36 16.87
CA ALA A 527 -32.27 -44.68 18.11
C ALA A 527 -32.49 -43.16 18.07
N THR A 528 -32.77 -42.60 16.88
CA THR A 528 -32.96 -41.16 16.72
C THR A 528 -34.32 -40.75 17.27
N PRO A 529 -34.38 -39.80 18.20
CA PRO A 529 -35.66 -39.34 18.75
C PRO A 529 -36.60 -38.79 17.66
N GLY A 530 -37.83 -39.32 17.63
CA GLY A 530 -38.86 -38.88 16.68
C GLY A 530 -38.63 -39.32 15.23
N ALA A 531 -37.74 -40.27 14.98
CA ALA A 531 -37.50 -40.77 13.65
C ALA A 531 -38.69 -41.54 13.08
N THR A 532 -38.97 -41.27 11.82
CA THR A 532 -39.85 -42.09 10.99
C THR A 532 -38.99 -43.05 10.19
N ILE A 533 -39.25 -44.36 10.34
CA ILE A 533 -38.52 -45.38 9.58
C ILE A 533 -39.31 -45.68 8.33
N TYR A 534 -38.61 -45.57 7.19
CA TYR A 534 -39.12 -46.02 5.89
C TYR A 534 -38.41 -47.30 5.50
N TYR A 535 -39.13 -48.22 4.87
CA TYR A 535 -38.55 -49.49 4.46
C TYR A 535 -38.99 -49.91 3.07
N GLN A 536 -38.23 -50.81 2.48
CA GLN A 536 -38.55 -51.43 1.19
C GLN A 536 -38.11 -52.88 1.19
N ILE A 537 -38.95 -53.75 0.61
CA ILE A 537 -38.64 -55.17 0.45
C ILE A 537 -38.16 -55.40 -1.01
N GLY A 538 -37.05 -56.13 -1.15
CA GLY A 538 -36.52 -56.54 -2.42
C GLY A 538 -35.38 -55.68 -2.92
N MET A 539 -35.58 -54.86 -3.98
CA MET A 539 -34.47 -54.16 -4.66
C MET A 539 -33.92 -52.97 -3.89
N TYR A 540 -32.61 -52.78 -3.97
CA TYR A 540 -31.89 -51.55 -3.61
C TYR A 540 -31.74 -50.67 -4.85
N PRO A 541 -31.73 -49.32 -4.76
CA PRO A 541 -31.92 -48.51 -3.55
C PRO A 541 -33.40 -48.33 -3.18
N ILE A 542 -33.64 -47.77 -1.97
CA ILE A 542 -34.97 -47.33 -1.58
C ILE A 542 -35.39 -46.19 -2.49
N VAL A 543 -36.40 -46.39 -3.34
CA VAL A 543 -36.82 -45.42 -4.36
C VAL A 543 -38.34 -45.20 -4.31
N GLY A 544 -38.76 -44.08 -4.88
CA GLY A 544 -40.17 -43.71 -4.95
C GLY A 544 -40.73 -43.23 -3.61
N ASN A 545 -41.91 -43.71 -3.25
CA ASN A 545 -42.58 -43.40 -2.00
C ASN A 545 -42.62 -44.64 -1.08
N PRO A 546 -41.51 -44.95 -0.38
CA PRO A 546 -41.42 -46.15 0.44
C PRO A 546 -42.41 -46.09 1.59
N PRO A 547 -43.01 -47.25 2.00
CA PRO A 547 -43.92 -47.28 3.12
C PRO A 547 -43.24 -46.94 4.45
N VAL A 548 -44.00 -46.29 5.32
CA VAL A 548 -43.61 -46.05 6.71
C VAL A 548 -43.70 -47.36 7.49
N TYR A 549 -42.65 -47.65 8.25
CA TYR A 549 -42.66 -48.81 9.12
C TYR A 549 -43.63 -48.57 10.29
N SER A 550 -44.64 -49.44 10.41
CA SER A 550 -45.68 -49.33 11.43
C SER A 550 -45.78 -50.56 12.37
N GLY A 551 -44.96 -51.56 12.09
CA GLY A 551 -45.00 -52.77 12.94
C GLY A 551 -44.26 -53.96 12.31
N PRO A 552 -44.25 -55.13 13.02
CA PRO A 552 -43.46 -56.29 12.62
C PRO A 552 -43.70 -56.75 11.17
N ILE A 553 -42.66 -57.11 10.47
CA ILE A 553 -42.67 -57.64 9.09
C ILE A 553 -42.52 -59.18 9.22
N THR A 554 -43.43 -59.94 8.63
CA THR A 554 -43.29 -61.41 8.55
C THR A 554 -42.57 -61.74 7.22
N VAL A 555 -41.39 -62.30 7.34
CA VAL A 555 -40.54 -62.77 6.23
C VAL A 555 -40.83 -64.28 6.08
N SER A 556 -41.66 -64.61 5.12
CA SER A 556 -42.05 -66.00 4.87
C SER A 556 -41.39 -66.67 3.67
N SER A 557 -40.71 -65.85 2.85
CA SER A 557 -39.90 -66.24 1.69
C SER A 557 -38.59 -65.52 1.69
N SER A 558 -37.59 -65.99 0.93
CA SER A 558 -36.29 -65.32 0.84
C SER A 558 -36.41 -63.91 0.26
N GLU A 559 -36.03 -62.91 1.03
CA GLU A 559 -36.11 -61.51 0.62
C GLU A 559 -35.12 -60.66 1.42
N THR A 560 -34.87 -59.43 0.95
CA THR A 560 -34.05 -58.42 1.63
C THR A 560 -34.95 -57.28 2.05
N ILE A 561 -34.83 -56.85 3.30
CA ILE A 561 -35.49 -55.66 3.82
C ILE A 561 -34.44 -54.55 3.90
N TRP A 562 -34.71 -53.43 3.25
CA TRP A 562 -33.91 -52.20 3.33
C TRP A 562 -34.66 -51.21 4.22
N ALA A 563 -33.93 -50.43 5.02
CA ALA A 563 -34.52 -49.42 5.87
C ALA A 563 -33.65 -48.13 5.92
N ILE A 564 -34.33 -47.00 6.09
CA ILE A 564 -33.75 -45.69 6.39
C ILE A 564 -34.60 -45.03 7.49
N ALA A 565 -33.95 -44.15 8.25
CA ALA A 565 -34.62 -43.30 9.23
C ALA A 565 -34.54 -41.83 8.83
N VAL A 566 -35.63 -41.11 8.98
CA VAL A 566 -35.74 -39.66 8.74
C VAL A 566 -36.33 -39.03 10.00
N ALA A 567 -35.64 -38.01 10.51
CA ALA A 567 -36.10 -37.28 11.67
C ALA A 567 -35.92 -35.78 11.45
N ASN A 568 -36.75 -34.96 12.07
CA ASN A 568 -36.61 -33.52 12.05
C ASN A 568 -35.29 -33.11 12.73
N ASN A 569 -34.54 -32.16 12.12
CA ASN A 569 -33.21 -31.72 12.58
C ASN A 569 -32.09 -32.77 12.49
N TYR A 570 -32.25 -33.76 11.64
CA TYR A 570 -31.24 -34.76 11.34
C TYR A 570 -31.08 -34.92 9.82
N TYR A 571 -29.88 -35.20 9.36
CA TYR A 571 -29.72 -35.78 8.03
C TYR A 571 -30.26 -37.18 8.02
N GLN A 572 -30.86 -37.61 6.89
CA GLN A 572 -31.35 -38.97 6.69
C GLN A 572 -30.27 -40.00 7.05
N SER A 573 -30.65 -41.07 7.77
CA SER A 573 -29.71 -42.14 8.13
C SER A 573 -29.05 -42.79 6.90
N TYR A 574 -27.95 -43.48 7.12
CA TYR A 574 -27.47 -44.44 6.12
C TYR A 574 -28.53 -45.53 5.90
N VAL A 575 -28.58 -46.02 4.66
CA VAL A 575 -29.42 -47.16 4.30
C VAL A 575 -28.82 -48.41 4.93
N THR A 576 -29.64 -49.21 5.58
CA THR A 576 -29.26 -50.52 6.08
C THR A 576 -30.14 -51.60 5.45
N GLY A 577 -29.60 -52.80 5.33
CA GLY A 577 -30.36 -53.93 4.77
C GLY A 577 -30.04 -55.25 5.45
N ALA A 578 -31.04 -56.08 5.55
CA ALA A 578 -30.89 -57.45 6.03
C ALA A 578 -31.53 -58.44 5.04
N THR A 579 -30.74 -59.39 4.59
CA THR A 579 -31.18 -60.46 3.66
C THR A 579 -31.53 -61.71 4.45
N TYR A 580 -32.74 -62.18 4.29
CA TYR A 580 -33.26 -63.39 4.91
C TYR A 580 -33.45 -64.46 3.83
N ASN A 581 -32.82 -65.59 4.02
CA ASN A 581 -32.97 -66.75 3.14
C ASN A 581 -33.82 -67.79 3.87
N ILE A 582 -35.09 -67.91 3.54
CA ILE A 582 -35.98 -68.87 4.15
C ILE A 582 -35.93 -70.19 3.38
N ASN A 583 -35.33 -71.21 3.98
CA ASN A 583 -35.15 -72.52 3.39
C ASN A 583 -35.73 -73.61 4.36
N PRO A 584 -37.01 -73.90 4.28
CA PRO A 584 -37.66 -74.89 5.16
C PRO A 584 -37.09 -76.30 5.07
N ASN A 585 -36.37 -76.62 4.01
CA ASN A 585 -35.73 -77.91 3.76
C ASN A 585 -34.25 -77.95 4.18
N SER A 586 -33.72 -76.86 4.73
CA SER A 586 -32.34 -76.81 5.23
C SER A 586 -32.27 -77.55 6.57
N PRO A 587 -31.48 -78.61 6.72
CA PRO A 587 -31.33 -79.27 7.99
C PRO A 587 -30.73 -78.27 9.03
N GLN A 588 -31.44 -78.05 10.11
CA GLN A 588 -30.96 -77.28 11.23
C GLN A 588 -29.91 -78.10 12.00
N LEU A 589 -28.79 -77.48 12.30
CA LEU A 589 -27.84 -78.11 13.21
C LEU A 589 -28.47 -78.36 14.55
N ALA A 590 -28.26 -79.54 15.10
CA ALA A 590 -28.69 -79.87 16.45
C ALA A 590 -27.95 -78.94 17.46
N MET A 591 -28.63 -78.72 18.59
CA MET A 591 -27.97 -77.95 19.65
C MET A 591 -26.83 -78.81 20.22
N PRO A 592 -25.59 -78.27 20.30
CA PRO A 592 -24.48 -79.00 20.89
C PRO A 592 -24.82 -79.47 22.32
N THR A 593 -24.37 -80.66 22.65
CA THR A 593 -24.57 -81.24 23.96
C THR A 593 -23.22 -81.28 24.71
N PHE A 594 -23.34 -81.07 26.03
CA PHE A 594 -22.18 -81.13 26.91
C PHE A 594 -22.16 -82.47 27.64
N SER A 595 -20.98 -83.07 27.69
CA SER A 595 -20.81 -84.40 28.41
C SER A 595 -20.97 -84.28 29.90
N VAL A 596 -20.86 -83.10 30.43
CA VAL A 596 -21.04 -82.84 31.87
C VAL A 596 -22.15 -81.76 32.00
N PRO A 597 -23.22 -81.98 32.69
CA PRO A 597 -24.29 -81.00 32.87
C PRO A 597 -23.78 -79.78 33.69
N ALA A 598 -24.48 -78.68 33.60
CA ALA A 598 -24.18 -77.48 34.40
C ALA A 598 -24.40 -77.81 35.89
N GLY A 599 -23.47 -77.45 36.77
CA GLY A 599 -23.57 -77.74 38.21
C GLY A 599 -22.32 -77.31 38.97
N THR A 600 -22.31 -77.49 40.29
CA THR A 600 -21.20 -77.23 41.16
C THR A 600 -20.46 -78.56 41.39
N TYR A 601 -19.14 -78.56 41.10
CA TYR A 601 -18.28 -79.72 41.20
C TYR A 601 -17.15 -79.47 42.18
N THR A 602 -16.76 -80.50 42.91
CA THR A 602 -15.67 -80.40 43.90
C THR A 602 -14.27 -80.61 43.30
N GLY A 603 -14.17 -80.88 42.04
CA GLY A 603 -12.89 -81.09 41.31
C GLY A 603 -12.99 -80.70 39.87
N ALA A 604 -11.83 -80.57 39.16
CA ALA A 604 -11.75 -80.24 37.75
C ALA A 604 -12.58 -81.25 36.92
N GLN A 605 -13.41 -80.74 36.03
CA GLN A 605 -14.17 -81.51 35.08
C GLN A 605 -13.61 -81.42 33.67
N THR A 606 -13.63 -82.54 32.97
CA THR A 606 -13.34 -82.52 31.51
C THR A 606 -14.68 -82.57 30.78
N VAL A 607 -15.00 -81.51 30.09
CA VAL A 607 -16.25 -81.35 29.34
C VAL A 607 -15.98 -81.57 27.86
N ALA A 608 -16.62 -82.56 27.28
CA ALA A 608 -16.69 -82.70 25.83
C ALA A 608 -17.94 -82.01 25.27
N ILE A 609 -17.83 -81.34 24.20
CA ILE A 609 -18.97 -80.79 23.47
C ILE A 609 -19.13 -81.60 22.20
N SER A 610 -20.33 -82.06 21.91
CA SER A 610 -20.65 -82.84 20.72
C SER A 610 -21.90 -82.35 20.03
N ASP A 611 -21.95 -82.50 18.73
CA ASP A 611 -23.12 -82.28 17.91
C ASP A 611 -23.50 -83.56 17.17
N ALA A 612 -24.80 -83.76 16.96
CA ALA A 612 -25.32 -84.94 16.31
C ALA A 612 -25.08 -84.96 14.75
N MET A 613 -24.75 -83.83 14.18
CA MET A 613 -24.54 -83.74 12.74
C MET A 613 -23.07 -83.97 12.35
N ASN A 614 -22.90 -84.87 11.38
CA ASN A 614 -21.58 -85.22 10.92
C ASN A 614 -20.95 -84.01 10.17
N GLY A 615 -19.76 -83.57 10.58
CA GLY A 615 -19.02 -82.44 10.01
C GLY A 615 -19.38 -81.07 10.58
N ALA A 616 -20.21 -80.95 11.62
CA ALA A 616 -20.45 -79.70 12.31
C ALA A 616 -19.20 -79.19 13.02
N GLN A 617 -18.93 -77.89 12.87
CA GLN A 617 -17.89 -77.20 13.65
C GLN A 617 -18.55 -76.53 14.87
N ILE A 618 -18.03 -76.85 16.03
CA ILE A 618 -18.54 -76.30 17.27
C ILE A 618 -17.63 -75.16 17.73
N TYR A 619 -18.23 -74.02 17.94
CA TYR A 619 -17.56 -72.84 18.52
C TYR A 619 -18.07 -72.72 19.98
N TYR A 620 -17.14 -72.44 20.89
CA TYR A 620 -17.47 -72.32 22.33
C TYR A 620 -16.66 -71.16 22.95
N THR A 621 -17.18 -70.61 24.05
CA THR A 621 -16.49 -69.68 24.96
C THR A 621 -16.45 -70.34 26.38
N THR A 622 -15.49 -69.87 27.19
CA THR A 622 -15.33 -70.35 28.58
C THR A 622 -15.49 -69.22 29.58
N ASP A 623 -15.95 -68.03 29.15
CA ASP A 623 -16.17 -66.83 29.94
C ASP A 623 -17.70 -66.50 30.10
#